data_52d62a703677301ca24d2ba0be742798
#
_entry.id   52d62a703677301ca24d2ba0be742798
#
_cell.length_a   1.000
_cell.length_b   1.000
_cell.length_c   1.000
_cell.angle_alpha   90.00
_cell.angle_beta   90.00
_cell.angle_gamma   90.00
#
_symmetry.space_group_name_H-M   'P 1'
#
loop_
_entity.id
_entity.type
_entity.pdbx_description
1 polymer ?
#
loop_
_entity_poly.entity_id
_entity_poly.type
_entity_poly.pdbx_seq_one_letter_code
_entity_poly.pdbx_strand_id
1 'polypeptide(L)'
;MPRHNSHRGAPPRRTLRRTAGGPTAAGAAAGPAGVLGGGPRAGAAPTPKARTFSHPGLMNAHGELNRAKVKVAAGADPWLTGWQRLTANPHAQSTWTPRPVATVVRGGTGQNYVQLYRDIHAAYQNALRWKIAGSREHGDRARDILNAWSATLTTVTGNADRFLAAGLYGWQFANAAELVRDYPGFELARFQNMLKTAFLPLNQQFLSGHNDACITNYWANWDLCTLASLMAIGIFCDDEALYDQALTYLKTGEGNGAFAKAIPFVYEDEGLAQWQESGRDQGHTMMGMGQLGALCEMAWNQGDDLYGYDDNRFMKAAQYVAKYNLGQDVPFTEYTWGTGRNCAHREHTVISDVARGQARPVWDLLHFHYARRRRLSVPYITAIAEKGRAEGGGGDYGPNSGGFDQLGFGTLLYAK
;
A
#
# COMPACT_ATOMS: atom_id res chain seq x y z
N MET A 1 5.38 7.99 -47.96
CA MET A 1 4.79 7.20 -49.08
C MET A 1 5.71 6.03 -49.35
N PRO A 2 5.22 4.83 -49.65
CA PRO A 2 3.83 4.49 -50.02
C PRO A 2 3.14 3.50 -49.06
N ARG A 3 1.84 3.45 -49.20
CA ARG A 3 0.86 2.52 -48.61
C ARG A 3 0.99 1.12 -49.23
N HIS A 4 0.67 0.07 -48.50
CA HIS A 4 0.03 -1.12 -49.04
C HIS A 4 -1.02 -1.70 -48.10
N ASN A 5 -2.23 -1.79 -48.64
CA ASN A 5 -3.42 -2.48 -48.17
C ASN A 5 -3.39 -3.96 -48.60
N SER A 6 -3.96 -4.86 -47.79
CA SER A 6 -4.81 -5.99 -48.30
C SER A 6 -5.30 -6.83 -47.11
N HIS A 7 -6.50 -6.82 -46.82
CA HIS A 7 -7.68 -7.65 -47.07
C HIS A 7 -7.61 -9.15 -46.68
N ARG A 8 -8.56 -9.51 -45.78
CA ARG A 8 -9.51 -10.62 -45.74
C ARG A 8 -9.06 -11.99 -45.22
N GLY A 9 -9.97 -12.52 -44.36
CA GLY A 9 -10.24 -13.93 -44.26
C GLY A 9 -10.73 -14.39 -42.91
N ALA A 10 -12.03 -14.39 -42.63
CA ALA A 10 -12.66 -15.13 -41.56
C ALA A 10 -12.90 -16.59 -41.97
N PRO A 11 -12.72 -17.56 -41.08
CA PRO A 11 -13.29 -18.90 -41.25
C PRO A 11 -14.40 -19.22 -40.25
N PRO A 12 -15.19 -20.29 -40.48
CA PRO A 12 -16.59 -20.37 -40.14
C PRO A 12 -16.90 -21.03 -38.77
N ARG A 13 -18.12 -20.73 -38.30
CA ARG A 13 -18.78 -21.37 -37.17
C ARG A 13 -18.99 -22.88 -37.37
N ARG A 14 -18.61 -23.68 -36.37
CA ARG A 14 -19.08 -25.06 -36.22
C ARG A 14 -20.04 -25.15 -35.04
N THR A 15 -21.29 -25.40 -35.40
CA THR A 15 -22.37 -25.86 -34.51
C THR A 15 -22.08 -27.30 -34.07
N LEU A 16 -22.21 -27.59 -32.81
CA LEU A 16 -22.31 -28.96 -32.29
C LEU A 16 -23.58 -29.14 -31.44
N ARG A 17 -24.31 -30.16 -31.82
CA ARG A 17 -25.62 -30.59 -31.38
C ARG A 17 -25.65 -31.03 -29.92
N ARG A 18 -26.74 -30.69 -29.24
CA ARG A 18 -27.23 -31.31 -28.01
C ARG A 18 -27.70 -32.75 -28.29
N THR A 19 -27.36 -33.68 -27.42
CA THR A 19 -28.10 -34.93 -27.25
C THR A 19 -28.56 -34.98 -25.78
N ALA A 20 -29.87 -35.12 -25.64
CA ALA A 20 -30.55 -35.33 -24.38
C ALA A 20 -30.60 -36.84 -24.07
N GLY A 21 -30.42 -37.22 -22.82
CA GLY A 21 -30.72 -38.55 -22.30
C GLY A 21 -31.36 -38.41 -20.94
N GLY A 22 -32.62 -38.77 -20.88
CA GLY A 22 -33.45 -38.66 -19.67
C GLY A 22 -33.38 -39.88 -18.76
N PRO A 23 -34.19 -39.92 -17.69
CA PRO A 23 -33.94 -40.66 -16.48
C PRO A 23 -34.63 -42.03 -16.41
N THR A 24 -34.07 -42.94 -15.64
CA THR A 24 -34.76 -44.16 -15.19
C THR A 24 -34.86 -44.20 -13.68
N ALA A 25 -36.06 -44.32 -13.20
CA ALA A 25 -36.45 -44.61 -11.81
C ALA A 25 -36.57 -46.12 -11.58
N ALA A 26 -36.22 -46.59 -10.38
CA ALA A 26 -36.75 -47.71 -9.63
C ALA A 26 -35.90 -47.89 -8.37
N GLY A 27 -36.32 -48.16 -7.17
CA GLY A 27 -37.54 -48.68 -6.60
C GLY A 27 -37.27 -48.82 -5.11
N ALA A 28 -38.30 -48.64 -4.29
CA ALA A 28 -38.27 -48.66 -2.85
C ALA A 28 -38.16 -50.09 -2.28
N ALA A 29 -37.41 -50.22 -1.16
CA ALA A 29 -37.62 -51.32 -0.22
C ALA A 29 -37.49 -50.78 1.20
N ALA A 30 -38.54 -50.93 1.98
CA ALA A 30 -38.65 -50.60 3.41
C ALA A 30 -38.07 -51.77 4.25
N GLY A 31 -37.29 -51.46 5.28
CA GLY A 31 -36.84 -52.37 6.33
C GLY A 31 -36.79 -51.63 7.69
N PRO A 32 -36.89 -52.31 8.83
CA PRO A 32 -37.52 -51.78 10.02
C PRO A 32 -36.60 -50.93 10.94
N ALA A 33 -37.29 -50.13 11.77
CA ALA A 33 -36.74 -49.24 12.77
C ALA A 33 -35.82 -49.89 13.80
N GLY A 34 -34.60 -49.47 13.86
CA GLY A 34 -33.66 -49.71 14.96
C GLY A 34 -33.50 -48.41 15.79
N VAL A 35 -33.86 -48.47 17.04
CA VAL A 35 -33.59 -47.48 18.07
C VAL A 35 -32.10 -47.48 18.35
N LEU A 36 -31.40 -46.40 18.03
CA LEU A 36 -30.01 -46.20 18.43
C LEU A 36 -29.83 -44.96 19.25
N GLY A 37 -29.13 -45.13 20.36
CA GLY A 37 -28.84 -44.19 21.39
C GLY A 37 -28.19 -42.92 20.94
N GLY A 38 -28.48 -41.82 21.65
CA GLY A 38 -27.87 -40.51 21.46
C GLY A 38 -26.38 -40.52 21.77
N GLY A 39 -25.58 -40.42 20.73
CA GLY A 39 -24.16 -40.09 20.86
C GLY A 39 -23.99 -38.62 21.25
N PRO A 40 -22.90 -38.25 21.91
CA PRO A 40 -22.68 -36.88 22.33
C PRO A 40 -22.63 -35.96 21.10
N ARG A 41 -23.48 -34.91 21.09
CA ARG A 41 -23.40 -33.83 20.11
C ARG A 41 -21.99 -33.25 20.19
N ALA A 42 -21.22 -33.37 19.11
CA ALA A 42 -20.01 -32.58 18.96
C ALA A 42 -20.34 -31.12 19.19
N GLY A 43 -19.76 -30.53 20.23
CA GLY A 43 -19.88 -29.14 20.53
C GLY A 43 -19.44 -28.34 19.29
N ALA A 44 -20.27 -27.39 18.85
CA ALA A 44 -19.90 -26.48 17.79
C ALA A 44 -18.57 -25.82 18.19
N ALA A 45 -17.58 -25.86 17.30
CA ALA A 45 -16.34 -25.14 17.51
C ALA A 45 -16.67 -23.66 17.78
N PRO A 46 -16.02 -23.01 18.76
CA PRO A 46 -16.27 -21.60 19.05
C PRO A 46 -16.06 -20.78 17.77
N THR A 47 -17.06 -19.99 17.42
CA THR A 47 -16.96 -19.04 16.31
C THR A 47 -15.76 -18.13 16.56
N PRO A 48 -14.83 -17.97 15.62
CA PRO A 48 -13.72 -17.04 15.79
C PRO A 48 -14.26 -15.65 16.19
N LYS A 49 -13.68 -15.06 17.23
CA LYS A 49 -14.06 -13.73 17.67
C LYS A 49 -13.66 -12.75 16.57
N ALA A 50 -14.59 -11.95 16.06
CA ALA A 50 -14.32 -10.92 15.07
C ALA A 50 -13.20 -9.98 15.54
N ARG A 51 -12.31 -9.61 14.63
CA ARG A 51 -11.20 -8.68 14.90
C ARG A 51 -11.76 -7.32 15.29
N THR A 52 -11.18 -6.72 16.31
CA THR A 52 -11.44 -5.31 16.66
C THR A 52 -10.20 -4.50 16.29
N PHE A 53 -10.37 -3.51 15.41
CA PHE A 53 -9.28 -2.63 15.01
C PHE A 53 -9.00 -1.56 16.06
N SER A 54 -7.72 -1.17 16.16
CA SER A 54 -7.27 -0.04 16.97
C SER A 54 -7.33 1.25 16.15
N HIS A 55 -7.78 2.36 16.76
CA HIS A 55 -7.87 3.69 16.12
C HIS A 55 -7.30 4.79 17.04
N PRO A 56 -6.40 5.68 16.56
CA PRO A 56 -5.69 5.56 15.29
C PRO A 56 -4.78 4.33 15.31
N GLY A 57 -4.73 3.65 14.18
CA GLY A 57 -4.00 2.39 14.09
C GLY A 57 -3.60 2.04 12.65
N LEU A 58 -3.56 3.04 11.75
CA LEU A 58 -2.93 2.91 10.43
C LEU A 58 -1.42 3.13 10.54
N MET A 59 -0.83 4.06 9.80
CA MET A 59 0.61 4.36 9.91
C MET A 59 1.00 4.94 11.29
N ASN A 60 0.06 5.55 11.99
CA ASN A 60 0.31 6.20 13.27
C ASN A 60 -0.64 5.66 14.34
N ALA A 61 -0.07 5.23 15.46
CA ALA A 61 -0.82 4.86 16.66
C ALA A 61 -0.69 5.92 17.75
N HIS A 62 -1.50 5.82 18.79
CA HIS A 62 -1.46 6.75 19.93
C HIS A 62 -0.07 6.90 20.55
N GLY A 63 0.69 5.80 20.63
CA GLY A 63 2.02 5.77 21.25
C GLY A 63 3.02 6.67 20.54
N GLU A 64 3.08 6.60 19.20
CA GLU A 64 3.96 7.41 18.38
C GLU A 64 3.58 8.89 18.44
N LEU A 65 2.30 9.19 18.25
CA LEU A 65 1.78 10.57 18.28
C LEU A 65 2.01 11.24 19.65
N ASN A 66 1.75 10.52 20.74
CA ASN A 66 1.98 11.05 22.10
C ASN A 66 3.48 11.24 22.39
N ARG A 67 4.33 10.32 21.94
CA ARG A 67 5.78 10.47 22.05
C ARG A 67 6.26 11.72 21.30
N ALA A 68 5.85 11.90 20.04
CA ALA A 68 6.18 13.08 19.26
C ALA A 68 5.73 14.36 19.96
N LYS A 69 4.48 14.41 20.46
CA LYS A 69 3.94 15.53 21.23
C LYS A 69 4.82 15.90 22.44
N VAL A 70 5.14 14.91 23.28
CA VAL A 70 5.94 15.13 24.50
C VAL A 70 7.36 15.61 24.16
N LYS A 71 7.99 14.97 23.15
CA LYS A 71 9.38 15.27 22.76
C LYS A 71 9.49 16.64 22.07
N VAL A 72 8.56 16.99 21.21
CA VAL A 72 8.50 18.31 20.57
C VAL A 72 8.29 19.40 21.62
N ALA A 73 7.36 19.22 22.56
CA ALA A 73 7.14 20.16 23.65
C ALA A 73 8.36 20.35 24.56
N ALA A 74 9.17 19.29 24.72
CA ALA A 74 10.42 19.34 25.48
C ALA A 74 11.61 19.92 24.68
N GLY A 75 11.43 20.28 23.41
CA GLY A 75 12.52 20.76 22.54
C GLY A 75 13.57 19.68 22.22
N ALA A 76 13.20 18.40 22.28
CA ALA A 76 14.14 17.29 22.14
C ALA A 76 14.35 16.88 20.68
N ASP A 77 15.60 16.73 20.26
CA ASP A 77 15.96 16.15 18.99
C ASP A 77 15.95 14.59 19.05
N PRO A 78 15.69 13.93 17.92
CA PRO A 78 15.49 14.48 16.56
C PRO A 78 14.03 14.92 16.28
N TRP A 79 13.10 14.80 17.24
CA TRP A 79 11.68 15.15 17.06
C TRP A 79 11.47 16.63 16.76
N LEU A 80 12.23 17.54 17.43
CA LEU A 80 12.13 18.99 17.20
C LEU A 80 12.52 19.32 15.75
N THR A 81 13.62 18.80 15.26
CA THR A 81 14.05 19.01 13.87
C THR A 81 13.01 18.44 12.87
N GLY A 82 12.46 17.23 13.15
CA GLY A 82 11.36 16.66 12.35
C GLY A 82 10.09 17.51 12.37
N TRP A 83 9.75 18.11 13.53
CA TRP A 83 8.64 19.05 13.67
C TRP A 83 8.85 20.34 12.88
N GLN A 84 10.06 20.88 12.87
CA GLN A 84 10.42 22.04 12.07
C GLN A 84 10.27 21.75 10.57
N ARG A 85 10.66 20.55 10.11
CA ARG A 85 10.42 20.10 8.73
C ARG A 85 8.92 20.07 8.39
N LEU A 86 8.09 19.55 9.32
CA LEU A 86 6.63 19.53 9.12
C LEU A 86 6.06 20.94 9.06
N THR A 87 6.36 21.80 10.04
CA THR A 87 5.77 23.15 10.14
C THR A 87 6.19 24.08 9.01
N ALA A 88 7.38 23.89 8.43
CA ALA A 88 7.87 24.65 7.28
C ALA A 88 7.28 24.15 5.95
N ASN A 89 6.61 22.99 5.90
CA ASN A 89 6.10 22.45 4.66
C ASN A 89 4.88 23.25 4.17
N PRO A 90 4.81 23.63 2.88
CA PRO A 90 3.66 24.38 2.33
C PRO A 90 2.31 23.65 2.51
N HIS A 91 2.28 22.34 2.50
CA HIS A 91 1.06 21.54 2.71
C HIS A 91 0.61 21.53 4.19
N ALA A 92 1.46 21.90 5.13
CA ALA A 92 1.14 21.90 6.56
C ALA A 92 0.46 23.19 7.04
N GLN A 93 0.08 24.11 6.14
CA GLN A 93 -0.47 25.40 6.53
C GLN A 93 -2.00 25.35 6.68
N SER A 94 -2.54 25.96 7.75
CA SER A 94 -3.99 26.03 8.00
C SER A 94 -4.75 26.87 6.97
N THR A 95 -4.03 27.66 6.18
CA THR A 95 -4.55 28.44 5.06
C THR A 95 -4.71 27.65 3.76
N TRP A 96 -4.35 26.37 3.74
CA TRP A 96 -4.49 25.54 2.54
C TRP A 96 -5.94 25.51 2.05
N THR A 97 -6.15 25.68 0.75
CA THR A 97 -7.47 25.63 0.14
C THR A 97 -7.60 24.36 -0.68
N PRO A 98 -8.50 23.42 -0.32
CA PRO A 98 -8.71 22.19 -1.07
C PRO A 98 -9.33 22.45 -2.44
N ARG A 99 -9.04 21.56 -3.39
CA ARG A 99 -9.56 21.60 -4.77
C ARG A 99 -10.20 20.28 -5.16
N PRO A 100 -11.29 19.88 -4.48
CA PRO A 100 -11.94 18.60 -4.79
C PRO A 100 -12.59 18.64 -6.17
N VAL A 101 -12.59 17.49 -6.83
CA VAL A 101 -13.27 17.27 -8.12
C VAL A 101 -14.09 15.99 -8.07
N ALA A 102 -15.18 15.95 -8.84
CA ALA A 102 -16.03 14.77 -8.91
C ALA A 102 -15.33 13.58 -9.59
N THR A 103 -14.47 13.87 -10.56
CA THR A 103 -13.71 12.83 -11.28
C THR A 103 -12.22 13.12 -11.23
N VAL A 104 -11.46 12.19 -10.67
CA VAL A 104 -10.00 12.18 -10.70
C VAL A 104 -9.54 11.35 -11.88
N VAL A 105 -8.70 11.93 -12.75
CA VAL A 105 -8.12 11.29 -13.92
C VAL A 105 -6.62 11.15 -13.74
N ARG A 106 -6.10 9.90 -13.81
CA ARG A 106 -4.68 9.61 -13.92
C ARG A 106 -4.39 8.76 -15.15
N GLY A 107 -3.46 9.23 -15.98
CA GLY A 107 -3.15 8.64 -17.29
C GLY A 107 -4.14 9.04 -18.38
N GLY A 108 -3.60 9.47 -19.53
CA GLY A 108 -4.37 9.93 -20.68
C GLY A 108 -4.74 11.41 -20.64
N THR A 109 -5.75 11.77 -21.44
CA THR A 109 -6.16 13.16 -21.60
C THR A 109 -6.91 13.67 -20.36
N GLY A 110 -6.63 14.92 -19.96
CA GLY A 110 -7.34 15.59 -18.87
C GLY A 110 -6.88 15.19 -17.47
N GLN A 111 -5.64 14.69 -17.31
CA GLN A 111 -5.07 14.36 -16.01
C GLN A 111 -5.19 15.52 -15.01
N ASN A 112 -5.71 15.21 -13.81
CA ASN A 112 -5.88 16.15 -12.72
C ASN A 112 -5.53 15.57 -11.34
N TYR A 113 -5.00 14.35 -11.28
CA TYR A 113 -4.70 13.62 -10.04
C TYR A 113 -3.73 14.36 -9.10
N VAL A 114 -2.96 15.31 -9.61
CA VAL A 114 -2.00 16.11 -8.85
C VAL A 114 -2.68 16.87 -7.71
N GLN A 115 -3.88 17.40 -7.93
CA GLN A 115 -4.62 18.11 -6.87
C GLN A 115 -5.10 17.15 -5.77
N LEU A 116 -5.44 15.91 -6.09
CA LEU A 116 -5.82 14.91 -5.10
C LEU A 116 -4.65 14.63 -4.14
N TYR A 117 -3.47 14.26 -4.63
CA TYR A 117 -2.37 13.92 -3.75
C TYR A 117 -1.89 15.13 -2.92
N ARG A 118 -1.93 16.34 -3.47
CA ARG A 118 -1.57 17.55 -2.71
C ARG A 118 -2.55 17.83 -1.58
N ASP A 119 -3.85 17.66 -1.81
CA ASP A 119 -4.87 17.83 -0.78
C ASP A 119 -4.79 16.73 0.28
N ILE A 120 -4.48 15.48 -0.10
CA ILE A 120 -4.23 14.39 0.86
C ILE A 120 -3.06 14.76 1.79
N HIS A 121 -1.93 15.23 1.21
CA HIS A 121 -0.78 15.62 2.00
C HIS A 121 -1.06 16.84 2.89
N ALA A 122 -1.86 17.78 2.40
CA ALA A 122 -2.30 18.91 3.22
C ALA A 122 -3.20 18.46 4.38
N ALA A 123 -4.14 17.55 4.14
CA ALA A 123 -4.98 16.99 5.20
C ALA A 123 -4.13 16.25 6.25
N TYR A 124 -3.24 15.36 5.80
CA TYR A 124 -2.37 14.58 6.69
C TYR A 124 -1.46 15.46 7.56
N GLN A 125 -0.77 16.43 6.95
CA GLN A 125 0.16 17.29 7.64
C GLN A 125 -0.54 18.25 8.62
N ASN A 126 -1.71 18.78 8.26
CA ASN A 126 -2.53 19.56 9.19
C ASN A 126 -3.06 18.69 10.33
N ALA A 127 -3.49 17.45 10.07
CA ALA A 127 -3.91 16.52 11.12
C ALA A 127 -2.76 16.20 12.10
N LEU A 128 -1.52 16.03 11.60
CA LEU A 128 -0.34 15.86 12.46
C LEU A 128 -0.07 17.10 13.33
N ARG A 129 -0.19 18.32 12.77
CA ARG A 129 -0.04 19.55 13.55
C ARG A 129 -1.08 19.65 14.68
N TRP A 130 -2.32 19.24 14.40
CA TRP A 130 -3.32 19.16 15.44
C TRP A 130 -2.97 18.10 16.50
N LYS A 131 -2.64 16.86 16.10
CA LYS A 131 -2.34 15.76 17.03
C LYS A 131 -1.14 16.06 17.93
N ILE A 132 -0.11 16.74 17.40
CA ILE A 132 1.15 16.98 18.12
C ILE A 132 1.09 18.29 18.91
N ALA A 133 0.62 19.38 18.33
CA ALA A 133 0.59 20.70 18.99
C ALA A 133 -0.77 21.08 19.58
N GLY A 134 -1.84 20.34 19.30
CA GLY A 134 -3.20 20.68 19.75
C GLY A 134 -3.83 21.85 18.99
N SER A 135 -3.23 22.31 17.88
CA SER A 135 -3.71 23.48 17.12
C SER A 135 -5.04 23.19 16.44
N ARG A 136 -6.12 23.84 16.94
CA ARG A 136 -7.46 23.65 16.46
C ARG A 136 -7.63 24.08 15.00
N GLU A 137 -6.99 25.17 14.59
CA GLU A 137 -7.05 25.67 13.21
C GLU A 137 -6.55 24.64 12.18
N HIS A 138 -5.55 23.83 12.56
CA HIS A 138 -5.03 22.75 11.74
C HIS A 138 -5.95 21.53 11.75
N GLY A 139 -6.57 21.20 12.89
CA GLY A 139 -7.60 20.17 12.98
C GLY A 139 -8.82 20.51 12.10
N ASP A 140 -9.31 21.74 12.18
CA ASP A 140 -10.39 22.25 11.36
C ASP A 140 -10.02 22.17 9.86
N ARG A 141 -8.78 22.56 9.49
CA ARG A 141 -8.31 22.50 8.11
C ARG A 141 -8.25 21.07 7.59
N ALA A 142 -7.71 20.12 8.35
CA ALA A 142 -7.69 18.70 7.97
C ALA A 142 -9.09 18.15 7.74
N ARG A 143 -10.01 18.39 8.68
CA ARG A 143 -11.43 18.03 8.56
C ARG A 143 -12.06 18.62 7.29
N ASP A 144 -11.86 19.91 7.05
CA ASP A 144 -12.50 20.61 5.93
C ASP A 144 -12.04 20.08 4.57
N ILE A 145 -10.73 19.79 4.42
CA ILE A 145 -10.19 19.15 3.20
C ILE A 145 -10.86 17.78 2.99
N LEU A 146 -10.88 16.93 4.01
CA LEU A 146 -11.42 15.58 3.91
C LEU A 146 -12.93 15.57 3.66
N ASN A 147 -13.67 16.47 4.31
CA ASN A 147 -15.09 16.65 4.09
C ASN A 147 -15.41 17.15 2.68
N ALA A 148 -14.62 18.10 2.16
CA ALA A 148 -14.79 18.62 0.80
C ALA A 148 -14.60 17.50 -0.24
N TRP A 149 -13.57 16.66 -0.10
CA TRP A 149 -13.34 15.54 -0.99
C TRP A 149 -14.42 14.46 -0.88
N SER A 150 -14.82 14.07 0.32
CA SER A 150 -15.87 13.04 0.50
C SER A 150 -17.26 13.51 0.05
N ALA A 151 -17.50 14.82 -0.02
CA ALA A 151 -18.72 15.38 -0.58
C ALA A 151 -18.72 15.46 -2.12
N THR A 152 -17.54 15.41 -2.75
CA THR A 152 -17.40 15.74 -4.17
C THR A 152 -16.94 14.57 -5.03
N LEU A 153 -15.95 13.78 -4.57
CA LEU A 153 -15.34 12.71 -5.35
C LEU A 153 -16.27 11.52 -5.51
N THR A 154 -16.56 11.18 -6.76
CA THR A 154 -17.38 10.03 -7.13
C THR A 154 -16.64 9.00 -7.99
N THR A 155 -15.61 9.43 -8.73
CA THR A 155 -14.97 8.59 -9.74
C THR A 155 -13.47 8.80 -9.78
N VAL A 156 -12.72 7.69 -9.83
CA VAL A 156 -11.30 7.65 -10.20
C VAL A 156 -11.19 6.91 -11.52
N THR A 157 -10.55 7.51 -12.53
CA THR A 157 -10.49 6.97 -13.90
C THR A 157 -9.18 7.32 -14.61
N GLY A 158 -9.05 6.94 -15.88
CA GLY A 158 -7.89 7.15 -16.74
C GLY A 158 -7.54 5.88 -17.52
N ASN A 159 -6.30 5.81 -18.04
CA ASN A 159 -5.76 4.57 -18.58
C ASN A 159 -5.43 3.56 -17.45
N ALA A 160 -4.47 2.64 -17.64
CA ALA A 160 -4.07 1.71 -16.58
C ALA A 160 -3.66 2.43 -15.28
N ASP A 161 -3.13 3.66 -15.35
CA ASP A 161 -2.69 4.42 -14.18
C ASP A 161 -3.83 4.78 -13.19
N ARG A 162 -5.10 4.59 -13.57
CA ARG A 162 -6.23 4.69 -12.62
C ARG A 162 -6.08 3.72 -11.44
N PHE A 163 -5.47 2.56 -11.66
CA PHE A 163 -5.20 1.60 -10.58
C PHE A 163 -4.10 2.10 -9.65
N LEU A 164 -3.06 2.75 -10.20
CA LEU A 164 -2.06 3.43 -9.37
C LEU A 164 -2.67 4.59 -8.56
N ALA A 165 -3.61 5.34 -9.15
CA ALA A 165 -4.32 6.39 -8.41
C ALA A 165 -5.13 5.80 -7.25
N ALA A 166 -5.88 4.72 -7.49
CA ALA A 166 -6.66 4.07 -6.45
C ALA A 166 -5.75 3.46 -5.35
N GLY A 167 -4.66 2.81 -5.75
CA GLY A 167 -3.70 2.21 -4.83
C GLY A 167 -2.97 3.27 -4.00
N LEU A 168 -2.15 4.11 -4.66
CA LEU A 168 -1.29 5.08 -3.99
C LEU A 168 -2.05 6.09 -3.12
N TYR A 169 -3.17 6.58 -3.61
CA TYR A 169 -3.88 7.65 -2.90
C TYR A 169 -4.96 7.13 -1.95
N GLY A 170 -5.47 5.92 -2.16
CA GLY A 170 -6.46 5.31 -1.26
C GLY A 170 -5.89 5.09 0.14
N TRP A 171 -4.69 4.49 0.27
CA TRP A 171 -4.08 4.26 1.58
C TRP A 171 -3.67 5.55 2.27
N GLN A 172 -3.11 6.51 1.52
CA GLN A 172 -2.69 7.79 2.08
C GLN A 172 -3.89 8.62 2.56
N PHE A 173 -5.00 8.56 1.80
CA PHE A 173 -6.22 9.27 2.15
C PHE A 173 -6.88 8.69 3.41
N ALA A 174 -6.95 7.36 3.53
CA ALA A 174 -7.40 6.70 4.75
C ALA A 174 -6.53 7.08 5.96
N ASN A 175 -5.20 7.15 5.79
CA ASN A 175 -4.27 7.57 6.85
C ASN A 175 -4.48 9.03 7.29
N ALA A 176 -4.75 9.93 6.36
CA ALA A 176 -5.05 11.32 6.70
C ALA A 176 -6.38 11.43 7.49
N ALA A 177 -7.40 10.68 7.06
CA ALA A 177 -8.72 10.66 7.70
C ALA A 177 -8.67 10.00 9.08
N GLU A 178 -7.88 8.96 9.25
CA GLU A 178 -7.72 8.25 10.53
C GLU A 178 -7.27 9.19 11.66
N LEU A 179 -6.39 10.13 11.36
CA LEU A 179 -5.92 11.09 12.37
C LEU A 179 -7.03 12.02 12.88
N VAL A 180 -8.07 12.26 12.10
CA VAL A 180 -9.21 13.10 12.49
C VAL A 180 -10.50 12.31 12.67
N ARG A 181 -10.42 10.98 12.80
CA ARG A 181 -11.58 10.08 12.93
C ARG A 181 -12.61 10.58 13.96
N ASP A 182 -12.13 11.03 15.11
CA ASP A 182 -12.94 11.52 16.23
C ASP A 182 -13.02 13.05 16.30
N TYR A 183 -12.56 13.76 15.26
CA TYR A 183 -12.57 15.21 15.27
C TYR A 183 -13.99 15.76 15.06
N PRO A 184 -14.44 16.77 15.86
CA PRO A 184 -15.78 17.32 15.74
C PRO A 184 -16.08 17.82 14.32
N GLY A 185 -17.21 17.36 13.76
CA GLY A 185 -17.67 17.73 12.43
C GLY A 185 -16.98 17.00 11.28
N PHE A 186 -16.15 16.00 11.55
CA PHE A 186 -15.67 15.10 10.50
C PHE A 186 -16.78 14.11 10.11
N GLU A 187 -17.08 14.07 8.83
CA GLU A 187 -18.17 13.23 8.25
C GLU A 187 -17.66 11.81 7.98
N LEU A 188 -17.35 11.07 9.04
CA LEU A 188 -16.71 9.75 9.00
C LEU A 188 -17.42 8.78 8.04
N ALA A 189 -18.74 8.60 8.20
CA ALA A 189 -19.52 7.65 7.38
C ALA A 189 -19.49 8.02 5.88
N ARG A 190 -19.56 9.30 5.56
CA ARG A 190 -19.48 9.77 4.18
C ARG A 190 -18.08 9.53 3.59
N PHE A 191 -17.04 9.74 4.39
CA PHE A 191 -15.66 9.49 3.97
C PHE A 191 -15.39 7.99 3.75
N GLN A 192 -15.86 7.13 4.65
CA GLN A 192 -15.81 5.67 4.50
C GLN A 192 -16.54 5.23 3.22
N ASN A 193 -17.71 5.79 2.93
CA ASN A 193 -18.46 5.49 1.72
C ASN A 193 -17.68 5.90 0.46
N MET A 194 -17.07 7.08 0.43
CA MET A 194 -16.23 7.54 -0.69
C MET A 194 -15.08 6.55 -0.96
N LEU A 195 -14.37 6.09 0.06
CA LEU A 195 -13.30 5.10 -0.10
C LEU A 195 -13.83 3.78 -0.69
N LYS A 196 -14.96 3.31 -0.20
CA LYS A 196 -15.61 2.07 -0.64
C LYS A 196 -16.17 2.15 -2.07
N THR A 197 -16.56 3.33 -2.54
CA THR A 197 -17.22 3.49 -3.86
C THR A 197 -16.27 3.98 -4.95
N ALA A 198 -15.27 4.81 -4.63
CA ALA A 198 -14.38 5.39 -5.62
C ALA A 198 -13.02 4.66 -5.73
N PHE A 199 -12.49 4.10 -4.63
CA PHE A 199 -11.15 3.48 -4.61
C PHE A 199 -11.21 1.95 -4.56
N LEU A 200 -11.99 1.37 -3.65
CA LEU A 200 -12.03 -0.07 -3.43
C LEU A 200 -12.38 -0.88 -4.68
N PRO A 201 -13.34 -0.50 -5.54
CA PRO A 201 -13.65 -1.27 -6.75
C PRO A 201 -12.46 -1.39 -7.71
N LEU A 202 -11.66 -0.34 -7.85
CA LEU A 202 -10.44 -0.37 -8.67
C LEU A 202 -9.36 -1.26 -8.06
N ASN A 203 -9.20 -1.21 -6.73
CA ASN A 203 -8.27 -2.10 -6.03
C ASN A 203 -8.65 -3.57 -6.22
N GLN A 204 -9.92 -3.92 -6.06
CA GLN A 204 -10.42 -5.28 -6.28
C GLN A 204 -10.29 -5.71 -7.75
N GLN A 205 -10.63 -4.83 -8.68
CA GLN A 205 -10.48 -5.09 -10.12
C GLN A 205 -9.02 -5.36 -10.50
N PHE A 206 -8.07 -4.60 -9.93
CA PHE A 206 -6.65 -4.80 -10.22
C PHE A 206 -6.16 -6.15 -9.67
N LEU A 207 -6.40 -6.45 -8.40
CA LEU A 207 -5.93 -7.70 -7.79
C LEU A 207 -6.55 -8.95 -8.43
N SER A 208 -7.77 -8.87 -8.94
CA SER A 208 -8.45 -10.02 -9.56
C SER A 208 -8.12 -10.21 -11.04
N GLY A 209 -7.79 -9.16 -11.77
CA GLY A 209 -7.68 -9.21 -13.23
C GLY A 209 -6.44 -8.55 -13.82
N HIS A 210 -5.63 -7.86 -13.04
CA HIS A 210 -4.39 -7.18 -13.49
C HIS A 210 -4.57 -6.44 -14.82
N ASN A 211 -5.73 -5.76 -14.99
CA ASN A 211 -6.07 -5.02 -16.20
C ASN A 211 -6.01 -5.88 -17.48
N ASP A 212 -6.55 -7.10 -17.42
CA ASP A 212 -6.56 -8.12 -18.48
C ASP A 212 -5.17 -8.60 -18.93
N ALA A 213 -4.13 -8.29 -18.17
CA ALA A 213 -2.79 -8.84 -18.37
C ALA A 213 -2.58 -10.12 -17.55
N CYS A 214 -1.47 -10.81 -17.78
CA CYS A 214 -1.10 -11.90 -16.89
C CYS A 214 -0.72 -11.37 -15.51
N ILE A 215 -0.85 -12.21 -14.49
CA ILE A 215 -0.70 -11.82 -13.08
C ILE A 215 0.69 -11.24 -12.75
N THR A 216 1.72 -11.59 -13.50
CA THR A 216 3.09 -11.08 -13.32
C THR A 216 3.45 -9.92 -14.26
N ASN A 217 2.49 -9.36 -15.01
CA ASN A 217 2.77 -8.30 -15.98
C ASN A 217 3.18 -6.98 -15.33
N TYR A 218 2.52 -6.60 -14.24
CA TYR A 218 2.78 -5.35 -13.55
C TYR A 218 3.91 -5.52 -12.53
N TRP A 219 4.62 -4.42 -12.25
CA TRP A 219 5.70 -4.37 -11.28
C TRP A 219 5.18 -4.51 -9.85
N ALA A 220 6.06 -4.90 -8.91
CA ALA A 220 5.71 -5.08 -7.52
C ALA A 220 4.99 -3.87 -6.90
N ASN A 221 5.41 -2.65 -7.26
CA ASN A 221 4.79 -1.43 -6.71
C ASN A 221 3.29 -1.30 -7.03
N TRP A 222 2.79 -1.87 -8.14
CA TRP A 222 1.37 -1.83 -8.52
C TRP A 222 0.52 -2.66 -7.57
N ASP A 223 0.93 -3.90 -7.31
CA ASP A 223 0.25 -4.76 -6.33
C ASP A 223 0.38 -4.17 -4.92
N LEU A 224 1.58 -3.71 -4.54
CA LEU A 224 1.85 -3.20 -3.20
C LEU A 224 1.02 -1.96 -2.86
N CYS A 225 0.90 -0.98 -3.77
CA CYS A 225 0.04 0.18 -3.51
C CYS A 225 -1.44 -0.21 -3.43
N THR A 226 -1.87 -1.16 -4.25
CA THR A 226 -3.24 -1.69 -4.22
C THR A 226 -3.52 -2.40 -2.89
N LEU A 227 -2.60 -3.25 -2.42
CA LEU A 227 -2.69 -3.93 -1.13
C LEU A 227 -2.66 -2.95 0.04
N ALA A 228 -1.83 -1.90 -0.03
CA ALA A 228 -1.81 -0.85 0.99
C ALA A 228 -3.15 -0.12 1.08
N SER A 229 -3.77 0.17 -0.08
CA SER A 229 -5.11 0.77 -0.13
C SER A 229 -6.17 -0.17 0.44
N LEU A 230 -6.13 -1.45 0.07
CA LEU A 230 -7.07 -2.46 0.56
C LEU A 230 -6.97 -2.61 2.08
N MET A 231 -5.77 -2.77 2.62
CA MET A 231 -5.51 -2.87 4.06
C MET A 231 -5.96 -1.61 4.81
N ALA A 232 -5.60 -0.43 4.30
CA ALA A 232 -5.97 0.83 4.94
C ALA A 232 -7.48 1.06 4.96
N ILE A 233 -8.18 0.73 3.87
CA ILE A 233 -9.66 0.79 3.82
C ILE A 233 -10.26 -0.23 4.78
N GLY A 234 -9.71 -1.46 4.84
CA GLY A 234 -10.14 -2.50 5.78
C GLY A 234 -10.09 -2.01 7.23
N ILE A 235 -8.94 -1.49 7.67
CA ILE A 235 -8.76 -0.96 9.02
C ILE A 235 -9.69 0.25 9.25
N PHE A 236 -9.65 1.26 8.37
CA PHE A 236 -10.39 2.50 8.54
C PHE A 236 -11.91 2.30 8.56
N CYS A 237 -12.40 1.29 7.85
CA CYS A 237 -13.83 0.96 7.76
C CYS A 237 -14.27 -0.18 8.67
N ASP A 238 -13.40 -0.69 9.54
CA ASP A 238 -13.66 -1.85 10.41
C ASP A 238 -14.09 -3.11 9.63
N ASP A 239 -13.46 -3.34 8.46
CA ASP A 239 -13.74 -4.45 7.55
C ASP A 239 -12.61 -5.49 7.60
N GLU A 240 -12.79 -6.52 8.44
CA GLU A 240 -11.83 -7.59 8.65
C GLU A 240 -11.53 -8.38 7.38
N ALA A 241 -12.54 -8.58 6.52
CA ALA A 241 -12.36 -9.35 5.29
C ALA A 241 -11.39 -8.67 4.30
N LEU A 242 -11.45 -7.34 4.18
CA LEU A 242 -10.51 -6.57 3.35
C LEU A 242 -9.10 -6.60 3.92
N TYR A 243 -8.96 -6.49 5.23
CA TYR A 243 -7.68 -6.58 5.91
C TYR A 243 -7.03 -7.94 5.72
N ASP A 244 -7.77 -9.02 5.97
CA ASP A 244 -7.29 -10.40 5.84
C ASP A 244 -6.98 -10.75 4.38
N GLN A 245 -7.73 -10.22 3.41
CA GLN A 245 -7.43 -10.34 1.99
C GLN A 245 -6.04 -9.77 1.67
N ALA A 246 -5.73 -8.57 2.18
CA ALA A 246 -4.42 -7.95 1.98
C ALA A 246 -3.30 -8.75 2.64
N LEU A 247 -3.49 -9.22 3.89
CA LEU A 247 -2.52 -10.06 4.60
C LEU A 247 -2.24 -11.38 3.85
N THR A 248 -3.30 -12.03 3.40
CA THR A 248 -3.19 -13.30 2.68
C THR A 248 -2.44 -13.13 1.37
N TYR A 249 -2.80 -12.09 0.60
CA TYR A 249 -2.13 -11.83 -0.68
C TYR A 249 -0.64 -11.49 -0.48
N LEU A 250 -0.29 -10.68 0.51
CA LEU A 250 1.10 -10.38 0.83
C LEU A 250 1.92 -11.64 1.13
N LYS A 251 1.34 -12.60 1.84
CA LYS A 251 2.04 -13.83 2.24
C LYS A 251 2.10 -14.87 1.14
N THR A 252 1.00 -15.07 0.41
CA THR A 252 0.82 -16.24 -0.48
C THR A 252 0.27 -15.88 -1.86
N GLY A 253 0.12 -14.61 -2.21
CA GLY A 253 -0.37 -14.18 -3.52
C GLY A 253 0.55 -14.57 -4.67
N GLU A 254 -0.03 -14.69 -5.85
CA GLU A 254 0.70 -15.07 -7.06
C GLU A 254 1.30 -13.87 -7.81
N GLY A 255 0.79 -12.66 -7.55
CA GLY A 255 1.25 -11.43 -8.19
C GLY A 255 2.54 -10.87 -7.57
N ASN A 256 3.11 -9.91 -8.25
CA ASN A 256 4.45 -9.38 -7.92
C ASN A 256 4.52 -8.60 -6.59
N GLY A 257 3.39 -8.30 -5.95
CA GLY A 257 3.36 -7.68 -4.62
C GLY A 257 3.47 -8.65 -3.45
N ALA A 258 3.35 -9.97 -3.66
CA ALA A 258 3.59 -10.94 -2.59
C ALA A 258 5.07 -10.94 -2.17
N PHE A 259 5.37 -11.17 -0.89
CA PHE A 259 6.74 -11.10 -0.36
C PHE A 259 7.76 -11.86 -1.20
N ALA A 260 7.50 -13.13 -1.51
CA ALA A 260 8.40 -13.96 -2.30
C ALA A 260 8.53 -13.54 -3.77
N LYS A 261 7.62 -12.71 -4.28
CA LYS A 261 7.64 -12.19 -5.65
C LYS A 261 8.25 -10.79 -5.72
N ALA A 262 7.94 -9.92 -4.77
CA ALA A 262 8.55 -8.59 -4.64
C ALA A 262 10.04 -8.68 -4.25
N ILE A 263 10.42 -9.77 -3.56
CA ILE A 263 11.78 -10.02 -3.06
C ILE A 263 12.19 -11.45 -3.49
N PRO A 264 12.50 -11.68 -4.78
CA PRO A 264 12.62 -13.03 -5.32
C PRO A 264 13.89 -13.78 -4.91
N PHE A 265 14.99 -13.08 -4.64
CA PHE A 265 16.29 -13.72 -4.37
C PHE A 265 16.83 -13.27 -3.02
N VAL A 266 17.21 -14.26 -2.19
CA VAL A 266 17.81 -14.04 -0.88
C VAL A 266 19.25 -14.51 -0.90
N TYR A 267 20.16 -13.66 -0.46
CA TYR A 267 21.60 -13.90 -0.32
C TYR A 267 21.89 -14.07 1.18
N GLU A 268 21.72 -15.28 1.66
CA GLU A 268 21.75 -15.59 3.11
C GLU A 268 23.08 -15.25 3.76
N ASP A 269 24.19 -15.59 3.10
CA ASP A 269 25.55 -15.34 3.61
C ASP A 269 25.84 -13.84 3.80
N GLU A 270 25.15 -12.98 3.05
CA GLU A 270 25.32 -11.53 3.11
C GLU A 270 24.23 -10.83 3.94
N GLY A 271 23.19 -11.54 4.32
CA GLY A 271 22.01 -10.97 4.97
C GLY A 271 21.25 -9.96 4.08
N LEU A 272 21.28 -10.18 2.76
CA LEU A 272 20.69 -9.30 1.74
C LEU A 272 19.61 -10.03 0.94
N ALA A 273 18.69 -9.26 0.32
CA ALA A 273 17.73 -9.83 -0.63
C ALA A 273 17.44 -8.85 -1.77
N GLN A 274 17.37 -9.34 -3.00
CA GLN A 274 17.16 -8.53 -4.19
C GLN A 274 15.70 -8.13 -4.32
N TRP A 275 15.45 -6.83 -4.49
CA TRP A 275 14.14 -6.30 -4.79
C TRP A 275 13.79 -6.51 -6.27
N GLN A 276 12.54 -6.87 -6.59
CA GLN A 276 12.10 -7.20 -7.96
C GLN A 276 12.37 -6.07 -8.96
N GLU A 277 12.25 -4.81 -8.57
CA GLU A 277 12.43 -3.68 -9.47
C GLU A 277 13.86 -3.13 -9.52
N SER A 278 14.83 -3.76 -8.83
CA SER A 278 16.20 -3.24 -8.77
C SER A 278 16.91 -3.21 -10.13
N GLY A 279 16.54 -4.07 -11.06
CA GLY A 279 16.98 -3.99 -12.46
C GLY A 279 16.25 -2.94 -13.31
N ARG A 280 15.11 -2.41 -12.84
CA ARG A 280 14.33 -1.37 -13.52
C ARG A 280 14.88 0.04 -13.24
N ASP A 281 14.79 0.48 -12.02
CA ASP A 281 15.35 1.74 -11.50
C ASP A 281 15.22 1.82 -9.97
N GLN A 282 16.01 2.69 -9.34
CA GLN A 282 16.01 2.84 -7.88
C GLN A 282 14.86 3.70 -7.36
N GLY A 283 14.29 4.55 -8.21
CA GLY A 283 13.11 5.34 -7.84
C GLY A 283 11.89 4.47 -7.56
N HIS A 284 11.54 3.56 -8.49
CA HIS A 284 10.44 2.61 -8.29
C HIS A 284 10.76 1.57 -7.21
N THR A 285 12.02 1.13 -7.13
CA THR A 285 12.49 0.24 -6.04
C THR A 285 12.18 0.85 -4.67
N MET A 286 12.57 2.11 -4.43
CA MET A 286 12.29 2.79 -3.16
C MET A 286 10.79 3.11 -2.97
N MET A 287 10.04 3.36 -4.05
CA MET A 287 8.59 3.51 -3.99
C MET A 287 7.92 2.23 -3.47
N GLY A 288 8.26 1.08 -4.07
CA GLY A 288 7.73 -0.22 -3.66
C GLY A 288 8.10 -0.58 -2.21
N MET A 289 9.37 -0.33 -1.83
CA MET A 289 9.82 -0.51 -0.45
C MET A 289 9.04 0.34 0.55
N GLY A 290 8.79 1.60 0.23
CA GLY A 290 8.00 2.47 1.10
C GLY A 290 6.54 2.02 1.25
N GLN A 291 5.96 1.46 0.19
CA GLN A 291 4.60 0.88 0.25
C GLN A 291 4.56 -0.39 1.10
N LEU A 292 5.55 -1.28 0.96
CA LEU A 292 5.67 -2.45 1.83
C LEU A 292 5.93 -2.04 3.28
N GLY A 293 6.74 -0.99 3.51
CA GLY A 293 6.93 -0.41 4.83
C GLY A 293 5.63 0.12 5.45
N ALA A 294 4.79 0.78 4.64
CA ALA A 294 3.47 1.24 5.09
C ALA A 294 2.54 0.06 5.44
N LEU A 295 2.51 -0.98 4.62
CA LEU A 295 1.77 -2.22 4.91
C LEU A 295 2.23 -2.87 6.21
N CYS A 296 3.54 -3.00 6.39
CA CYS A 296 4.11 -3.57 7.61
C CYS A 296 3.78 -2.74 8.86
N GLU A 297 3.82 -1.41 8.79
CA GLU A 297 3.50 -0.56 9.95
C GLU A 297 2.00 -0.57 10.27
N MET A 298 1.13 -0.53 9.27
CA MET A 298 -0.30 -0.66 9.48
C MET A 298 -0.66 -2.02 10.11
N ALA A 299 -0.07 -3.11 9.63
CA ALA A 299 -0.26 -4.43 10.21
C ALA A 299 0.30 -4.52 11.65
N TRP A 300 1.48 -3.96 11.89
CA TRP A 300 2.09 -3.90 13.23
C TRP A 300 1.19 -3.19 14.24
N ASN A 301 0.59 -2.07 13.86
CA ASN A 301 -0.30 -1.31 14.71
C ASN A 301 -1.63 -2.05 14.97
N GLN A 302 -1.93 -3.09 14.20
CA GLN A 302 -3.07 -4.00 14.40
C GLN A 302 -2.66 -5.34 15.04
N GLY A 303 -1.40 -5.52 15.42
CA GLY A 303 -0.90 -6.70 16.11
C GLY A 303 -0.33 -7.81 15.22
N ASP A 304 -0.21 -7.60 13.90
CA ASP A 304 0.38 -8.55 12.97
C ASP A 304 1.81 -8.16 12.59
N ASP A 305 2.78 -9.04 12.81
CA ASP A 305 4.19 -8.81 12.47
C ASP A 305 4.51 -9.24 11.03
N LEU A 306 4.31 -8.32 10.08
CA LEU A 306 4.76 -8.50 8.70
C LEU A 306 6.25 -8.14 8.51
N TYR A 307 6.83 -7.33 9.39
CA TYR A 307 8.24 -6.98 9.33
C TYR A 307 9.15 -8.20 9.55
N GLY A 308 8.75 -9.09 10.45
CA GLY A 308 9.46 -10.34 10.75
C GLY A 308 9.12 -11.50 9.83
N TYR A 309 8.15 -11.32 8.91
CA TYR A 309 7.68 -12.40 8.05
C TYR A 309 8.79 -12.97 7.17
N ASP A 310 8.76 -14.30 6.99
CA ASP A 310 9.69 -15.08 6.16
C ASP A 310 11.17 -14.74 6.49
N ASP A 311 11.51 -14.95 7.75
CA ASP A 311 12.85 -14.69 8.31
C ASP A 311 13.37 -13.27 7.99
N ASN A 312 12.54 -12.27 8.28
CA ASN A 312 12.85 -10.86 8.04
C ASN A 312 13.20 -10.56 6.55
N ARG A 313 12.57 -11.23 5.61
CA ARG A 313 12.84 -11.06 4.17
C ARG A 313 12.83 -9.59 3.76
N PHE A 314 11.89 -8.78 4.29
CA PHE A 314 11.84 -7.34 4.00
C PHE A 314 13.05 -6.58 4.55
N MET A 315 13.55 -6.92 5.74
CA MET A 315 14.78 -6.34 6.29
C MET A 315 15.98 -6.59 5.37
N LYS A 316 16.16 -7.84 4.91
CA LYS A 316 17.23 -8.22 4.00
C LYS A 316 17.14 -7.42 2.69
N ALA A 317 15.93 -7.22 2.14
CA ALA A 317 15.72 -6.41 0.95
C ALA A 317 15.99 -4.92 1.20
N ALA A 318 15.57 -4.38 2.33
CA ALA A 318 15.85 -2.99 2.70
C ALA A 318 17.36 -2.74 2.90
N GLN A 319 18.09 -3.70 3.48
CA GLN A 319 19.55 -3.65 3.57
C GLN A 319 20.22 -3.64 2.18
N TYR A 320 19.74 -4.48 1.26
CA TYR A 320 20.20 -4.54 -0.12
C TYR A 320 20.03 -3.19 -0.85
N VAL A 321 18.81 -2.64 -0.81
CA VAL A 321 18.50 -1.38 -1.47
C VAL A 321 19.24 -0.22 -0.83
N ALA A 322 19.37 -0.19 0.51
CA ALA A 322 20.14 0.81 1.23
C ALA A 322 21.64 0.77 0.84
N LYS A 323 22.25 -0.42 0.85
CA LYS A 323 23.65 -0.62 0.47
C LYS A 323 23.94 -0.07 -0.93
N TYR A 324 23.09 -0.45 -1.90
CA TYR A 324 23.26 0.02 -3.28
C TYR A 324 23.07 1.54 -3.41
N ASN A 325 22.06 2.12 -2.76
CA ASN A 325 21.81 3.57 -2.79
C ASN A 325 22.83 4.40 -1.97
N LEU A 326 23.63 3.76 -1.12
CA LEU A 326 24.81 4.36 -0.48
C LEU A 326 26.07 4.34 -1.39
N GLY A 327 25.97 3.81 -2.60
CA GLY A 327 27.07 3.77 -3.56
C GLY A 327 27.91 2.50 -3.49
N GLN A 328 27.50 1.48 -2.74
CA GLN A 328 28.19 0.20 -2.62
C GLN A 328 27.59 -0.84 -3.56
N ASP A 329 28.39 -1.82 -3.96
CA ASP A 329 27.94 -2.91 -4.81
C ASP A 329 27.15 -3.97 -4.02
N VAL A 330 26.24 -4.63 -4.71
CA VAL A 330 25.41 -5.71 -4.18
C VAL A 330 25.38 -6.86 -5.19
N PRO A 331 25.16 -8.10 -4.76
CA PRO A 331 24.95 -9.21 -5.69
C PRO A 331 23.70 -8.97 -6.51
N PHE A 332 23.68 -9.45 -7.76
CA PHE A 332 22.52 -9.37 -8.63
C PHE A 332 22.31 -10.68 -9.36
N THR A 333 21.12 -11.22 -9.25
CA THR A 333 20.67 -12.40 -9.99
C THR A 333 19.81 -11.95 -11.16
N GLU A 334 20.21 -12.33 -12.37
CA GLU A 334 19.44 -12.06 -13.60
C GLU A 334 18.07 -12.75 -13.51
N TYR A 335 17.04 -12.09 -14.00
CA TYR A 335 15.69 -12.64 -13.95
C TYR A 335 14.76 -12.06 -15.02
N THR A 336 13.74 -12.85 -15.34
CA THR A 336 12.65 -12.47 -16.24
C THR A 336 11.32 -12.56 -15.51
N TRP A 337 10.36 -11.72 -15.90
CA TRP A 337 8.97 -11.85 -15.51
C TRP A 337 8.03 -11.33 -16.61
N GLY A 338 6.73 -11.42 -16.36
CA GLY A 338 5.75 -11.05 -17.36
C GLY A 338 5.76 -12.03 -18.51
N THR A 339 5.96 -13.32 -18.22
CA THR A 339 5.89 -14.39 -19.21
C THR A 339 4.50 -15.00 -19.26
N GLY A 340 3.94 -15.12 -20.46
CA GLY A 340 2.62 -15.66 -20.65
C GLY A 340 1.77 -14.84 -21.64
N ARG A 341 0.54 -15.26 -21.81
CA ARG A 341 -0.41 -14.58 -22.69
C ARG A 341 -0.78 -13.21 -22.10
N ASN A 342 -0.81 -12.17 -22.92
CA ASN A 342 -1.08 -10.79 -22.53
C ASN A 342 -0.07 -10.21 -21.51
N CYS A 343 1.17 -10.71 -21.54
CA CYS A 343 2.27 -10.20 -20.76
C CYS A 343 3.27 -9.44 -21.62
N ALA A 344 3.84 -8.39 -21.05
CA ALA A 344 5.06 -7.79 -21.60
C ALA A 344 6.25 -8.52 -21.00
N HIS A 345 6.91 -9.35 -21.79
CA HIS A 345 8.15 -10.00 -21.39
C HIS A 345 9.20 -8.96 -20.98
N ARG A 346 9.79 -9.13 -19.80
CA ARG A 346 10.83 -8.25 -19.26
C ARG A 346 11.99 -9.07 -18.73
N GLU A 347 13.16 -8.61 -19.06
CA GLU A 347 14.44 -9.23 -18.73
C GLU A 347 15.33 -8.21 -18.02
N HIS A 348 15.92 -8.59 -16.91
CA HIS A 348 16.88 -7.78 -16.17
C HIS A 348 18.17 -8.58 -16.00
N THR A 349 19.22 -8.10 -16.67
CA THR A 349 20.55 -8.72 -16.68
C THR A 349 21.54 -7.97 -15.78
N VAL A 350 21.15 -6.77 -15.30
CA VAL A 350 22.01 -5.92 -14.47
C VAL A 350 21.15 -5.05 -13.55
N ILE A 351 21.67 -4.72 -12.38
CA ILE A 351 21.06 -3.74 -11.49
C ILE A 351 21.11 -2.34 -12.13
N SER A 352 19.99 -1.59 -12.03
CA SER A 352 19.92 -0.26 -12.61
C SER A 352 20.44 0.81 -11.65
N ASP A 353 21.22 1.75 -12.17
CA ASP A 353 21.71 2.94 -11.47
C ASP A 353 20.79 4.18 -11.64
N VAL A 354 19.76 4.07 -12.45
CA VAL A 354 18.78 5.16 -12.65
C VAL A 354 18.13 5.53 -11.31
N ALA A 355 18.19 6.80 -10.96
CA ALA A 355 17.75 7.36 -9.68
C ALA A 355 18.49 6.80 -8.43
N ARG A 356 19.68 6.21 -8.58
CA ARG A 356 20.51 5.72 -7.49
C ARG A 356 20.87 6.86 -6.53
N GLY A 357 20.65 6.65 -5.24
CA GLY A 357 20.91 7.64 -4.20
C GLY A 357 19.88 8.76 -4.08
N GLN A 358 18.76 8.70 -4.82
CA GLN A 358 17.66 9.65 -4.66
C GLN A 358 17.10 9.59 -3.25
N ALA A 359 16.96 10.75 -2.60
CA ALA A 359 16.39 10.84 -1.25
C ALA A 359 14.88 10.54 -1.26
N ARG A 360 14.44 9.64 -0.37
CA ARG A 360 13.02 9.35 -0.10
C ARG A 360 12.77 9.19 1.39
N PRO A 361 11.62 9.63 1.90
CA PRO A 361 11.30 9.58 3.33
C PRO A 361 10.72 8.20 3.73
N VAL A 362 11.52 7.16 3.62
CA VAL A 362 11.14 5.76 3.91
C VAL A 362 12.08 5.09 4.91
N TRP A 363 13.24 5.69 5.17
CA TRP A 363 14.32 5.02 5.88
C TRP A 363 14.21 5.08 7.39
N ASP A 364 13.73 6.20 7.95
CA ASP A 364 13.56 6.32 9.40
C ASP A 364 12.48 5.36 9.94
N LEU A 365 11.40 5.11 9.20
CA LEU A 365 10.44 4.07 9.55
C LEU A 365 11.12 2.71 9.74
N LEU A 366 11.92 2.28 8.75
CA LEU A 366 12.61 0.99 8.75
C LEU A 366 13.72 0.94 9.80
N HIS A 367 14.53 2.01 9.92
CA HIS A 367 15.58 2.11 10.94
C HIS A 367 15.01 1.99 12.35
N PHE A 368 13.97 2.79 12.68
CA PHE A 368 13.41 2.77 14.03
C PHE A 368 12.66 1.47 14.33
N HIS A 369 12.10 0.81 13.31
CA HIS A 369 11.55 -0.51 13.52
C HIS A 369 12.66 -1.54 13.78
N TYR A 370 13.54 -1.79 12.85
CA TYR A 370 14.50 -2.88 12.94
C TYR A 370 15.58 -2.62 13.99
N ALA A 371 16.24 -1.46 13.96
CA ALA A 371 17.35 -1.17 14.89
C ALA A 371 16.88 -0.85 16.32
N ARG A 372 15.74 -0.14 16.48
CA ARG A 372 15.33 0.34 17.82
C ARG A 372 14.20 -0.49 18.42
N ARG A 373 13.14 -0.81 17.67
CA ARG A 373 12.02 -1.62 18.16
C ARG A 373 12.41 -3.11 18.29
N ARG A 374 13.10 -3.66 17.29
CA ARG A 374 13.50 -5.07 17.24
C ARG A 374 14.95 -5.32 17.69
N ARG A 375 15.79 -4.29 17.81
CA ARG A 375 17.21 -4.35 18.20
C ARG A 375 18.05 -5.26 17.28
N LEU A 376 17.76 -5.26 16.01
CA LEU A 376 18.49 -5.99 14.98
C LEU A 376 19.65 -5.15 14.43
N SER A 377 20.71 -5.80 13.99
CA SER A 377 21.82 -5.14 13.28
C SER A 377 21.40 -4.86 11.83
N VAL A 378 21.30 -3.59 11.48
CA VAL A 378 20.88 -3.12 10.13
C VAL A 378 21.76 -1.96 9.68
N PRO A 379 23.07 -2.21 9.43
CA PRO A 379 24.05 -1.15 9.24
C PRO A 379 23.73 -0.25 8.03
N TYR A 380 23.29 -0.81 6.91
CA TYR A 380 23.01 -0.02 5.70
C TYR A 380 21.71 0.79 5.84
N ILE A 381 20.66 0.22 6.41
CA ILE A 381 19.42 0.96 6.73
C ILE A 381 19.75 2.10 7.70
N THR A 382 20.60 1.86 8.72
CA THR A 382 20.99 2.89 9.67
C THR A 382 21.76 4.01 8.97
N ALA A 383 22.76 3.69 8.16
CA ALA A 383 23.59 4.68 7.47
C ALA A 383 22.78 5.57 6.50
N ILE A 384 21.86 4.98 5.72
CA ILE A 384 21.04 5.75 4.79
C ILE A 384 19.98 6.59 5.51
N ALA A 385 19.40 6.10 6.60
CA ALA A 385 18.49 6.87 7.44
C ALA A 385 19.21 8.07 8.10
N GLU A 386 20.39 7.89 8.66
CA GLU A 386 21.20 8.96 9.23
C GLU A 386 21.60 10.01 8.19
N LYS A 387 21.93 9.59 6.97
CA LYS A 387 22.23 10.49 5.84
C LYS A 387 21.01 11.35 5.46
N GLY A 388 19.80 10.82 5.55
CA GLY A 388 18.54 11.48 5.16
C GLY A 388 17.83 12.26 6.27
N ARG A 389 18.27 12.09 7.52
CA ARG A 389 17.60 12.68 8.70
C ARG A 389 17.83 14.20 8.78
N ALA A 390 16.81 15.03 9.10
CA ALA A 390 15.44 14.60 9.42
C ALA A 390 14.62 14.46 8.13
N GLU A 391 13.89 13.32 8.01
CA GLU A 391 12.97 13.10 6.91
C GLU A 391 11.83 14.11 6.90
N GLY A 392 11.57 14.68 5.72
CA GLY A 392 10.40 15.52 5.46
C GLY A 392 9.20 14.73 4.98
N GLY A 393 8.22 15.44 4.45
CA GLY A 393 7.06 14.84 3.78
C GLY A 393 7.40 14.22 2.45
N GLY A 394 6.47 13.41 1.93
CA GLY A 394 6.52 12.93 0.56
C GLY A 394 6.55 14.09 -0.44
N GLY A 395 7.04 13.81 -1.64
CA GLY A 395 7.21 14.79 -2.69
C GLY A 395 7.04 14.19 -4.09
N ASP A 396 7.22 15.03 -5.08
CA ASP A 396 7.33 14.61 -6.46
C ASP A 396 8.81 14.30 -6.76
N TYR A 397 9.10 13.04 -7.06
CA TYR A 397 10.45 12.55 -7.28
C TYR A 397 10.77 12.41 -8.78
N GLY A 398 9.99 13.06 -9.64
CA GLY A 398 10.17 13.02 -11.09
C GLY A 398 9.58 11.78 -11.77
N PRO A 399 10.06 11.42 -12.98
CA PRO A 399 9.40 10.42 -13.82
C PRO A 399 9.42 8.98 -13.24
N ASN A 400 10.33 8.71 -12.31
CA ASN A 400 10.46 7.41 -11.65
C ASN A 400 9.72 7.40 -10.29
N SER A 401 8.56 8.02 -10.23
CA SER A 401 7.78 8.21 -9.01
C SER A 401 6.28 8.11 -9.29
N GLY A 402 5.54 7.73 -8.25
CA GLY A 402 4.08 7.80 -8.27
C GLY A 402 3.52 9.23 -8.08
N GLY A 403 4.36 10.23 -7.83
CA GLY A 403 3.98 11.56 -7.37
C GLY A 403 3.42 11.52 -5.95
N PHE A 404 4.14 12.04 -4.97
CA PHE A 404 3.74 11.98 -3.55
C PHE A 404 3.34 10.55 -3.12
N ASP A 405 4.20 9.58 -3.41
CA ASP A 405 3.95 8.16 -3.16
C ASP A 405 4.23 7.71 -1.71
N GLN A 406 4.62 8.65 -0.82
CA GLN A 406 4.92 8.44 0.59
C GLN A 406 4.37 9.57 1.44
N LEU A 407 3.91 9.27 2.66
CA LEU A 407 3.46 10.30 3.62
C LEU A 407 4.64 11.03 4.28
N GLY A 408 5.71 10.31 4.59
CA GLY A 408 6.94 10.86 5.16
C GLY A 408 6.89 11.20 6.65
N PHE A 409 7.78 12.08 7.08
CA PHE A 409 7.97 12.54 8.46
C PHE A 409 8.39 11.43 9.43
N GLY A 410 9.13 10.42 8.93
CA GLY A 410 9.55 9.26 9.73
C GLY A 410 10.35 9.62 10.96
N THR A 411 11.24 10.63 10.89
CA THR A 411 12.00 11.14 12.04
C THR A 411 11.09 11.63 13.16
N LEU A 412 10.07 12.42 12.84
CA LEU A 412 9.14 12.97 13.83
C LEU A 412 8.28 11.87 14.47
N LEU A 413 7.86 10.89 13.68
CA LEU A 413 6.83 9.93 14.07
C LEU A 413 7.43 8.67 14.73
N TYR A 414 8.53 8.14 14.19
CA TYR A 414 9.04 6.82 14.57
C TYR A 414 10.30 6.87 15.45
N ALA A 415 10.96 8.01 15.65
CA ALA A 415 12.11 8.12 16.55
C ALA A 415 11.79 7.58 17.96
N LYS A 416 12.80 6.92 18.58
CA LYS A 416 12.67 6.21 19.85
C LYS A 416 13.76 6.62 20.84
#